data_1037b5c8e7a6df763e98f1c4b5d352ff
#
_entry.id   1037b5c8e7a6df763e98f1c4b5d352ff
#
_cell.length_a   1.000
_cell.length_b   1.000
_cell.length_c   1.000
_cell.angle_alpha   90.00
_cell.angle_beta   90.00
_cell.angle_gamma   90.00
#
_symmetry.space_group_name_H-M   'P 1'
#
loop_
_entity.id
_entity.type
_entity.pdbx_description
1 polymer ?
#
loop_
_entity_poly.entity_id
_entity_poly.type
_entity_poly.pdbx_seq_one_letter_code
_entity_poly.pdbx_strand_id
1 'polypeptide(L)'
;MFRFGAVAVAISLLTTQAALAQARPPLRLPDPRADFVRQCAPHMLGRWAHPEEVCGCLLDHAVAIVEDHDLREALLRGISETGVPTIETEWVPPAKQSEIGPTFTKIAKPTLQCMFDPAK
;
A
#
# COMPACT_ATOMS: atom_id res chain seq x y z
N MET A 1 68.98 10.76 24.94
CA MET A 1 68.82 10.59 24.55
C MET A 1 67.80 10.25 24.10
N PHE A 2 66.96 10.34 23.61
CA PHE A 2 66.18 10.30 23.06
C PHE A 2 65.17 10.02 22.78
N ARG A 3 64.46 10.12 22.38
CA ARG A 3 63.62 9.82 22.00
C ARG A 3 62.59 10.09 21.59
N PHE A 4 61.72 9.94 21.06
CA PHE A 4 60.83 10.38 20.71
C PHE A 4 60.25 10.01 19.80
N GLY A 5 59.51 9.92 19.59
CA GLY A 5 58.70 9.67 19.05
C GLY A 5 57.48 9.52 18.70
N ALA A 6 56.98 9.46 18.00
CA ALA A 6 56.00 8.76 17.55
C ALA A 6 54.68 9.10 18.04
N VAL A 7 54.19 9.99 17.73
CA VAL A 7 52.85 10.24 18.07
C VAL A 7 52.22 10.82 16.91
N ALA A 8 51.47 10.19 16.23
CA ALA A 8 50.75 10.96 15.32
C ALA A 8 50.02 10.15 14.31
N VAL A 9 49.36 9.15 14.68
CA VAL A 9 48.71 8.40 13.64
C VAL A 9 47.29 8.03 14.00
N ALA A 10 46.62 8.85 14.70
CA ALA A 10 45.34 8.36 15.16
C ALA A 10 44.16 9.21 14.71
N ILE A 11 44.36 10.11 13.78
CA ILE A 11 43.28 11.09 13.53
C ILE A 11 42.58 10.94 12.19
N SER A 12 43.07 10.03 11.36
CA SER A 12 42.55 9.99 9.99
C SER A 12 41.39 9.02 9.74
N LEU A 13 40.94 8.28 10.76
CA LEU A 13 39.95 7.24 10.56
C LEU A 13 38.52 7.65 10.85
N LEU A 14 38.31 8.81 11.45
CA LEU A 14 37.00 9.23 11.87
C LEU A 14 36.19 9.98 10.80
N THR A 15 36.87 10.44 9.75
CA THR A 15 36.21 11.24 8.73
C THR A 15 35.51 10.44 7.64
N THR A 16 35.87 9.14 7.51
CA THR A 16 35.29 8.33 6.44
C THR A 16 33.89 7.80 6.75
N GLN A 17 33.54 7.68 8.00
CA GLN A 17 32.22 7.15 8.36
C GLN A 17 31.09 8.17 8.17
N ALA A 18 31.40 9.44 8.32
CA ALA A 18 30.42 10.50 8.14
C ALA A 18 30.00 10.66 6.65
N ALA A 19 30.94 10.44 5.73
CA ALA A 19 30.68 10.54 4.30
C ALA A 19 29.75 9.41 3.79
N LEU A 20 29.88 8.22 4.37
CA LEU A 20 29.04 7.07 3.98
C LEU A 20 27.59 7.24 4.46
N ALA A 21 27.39 7.88 5.61
CA ALA A 21 26.04 8.13 6.12
C ALA A 21 25.28 9.14 5.26
N GLN A 22 26.00 10.08 4.64
CA GLN A 22 25.38 11.09 3.77
C GLN A 22 25.09 10.59 2.37
N ALA A 23 25.65 9.45 1.97
CA ALA A 23 25.46 8.89 0.65
C ALA A 23 24.21 8.02 0.54
N ARG A 24 23.48 7.79 1.63
CA ARG A 24 22.24 7.04 1.58
C ARG A 24 21.16 7.81 0.85
N PRO A 25 20.47 7.17 -0.11
CA PRO A 25 19.32 7.83 -0.74
C PRO A 25 18.25 8.13 0.31
N PRO A 26 17.50 9.21 0.14
CA PRO A 26 16.41 9.52 1.07
C PRO A 26 15.40 8.36 1.08
N LEU A 27 14.93 8.01 2.26
CA LEU A 27 13.89 7.02 2.42
C LEU A 27 12.61 7.57 1.79
N ARG A 28 12.11 6.88 0.77
CA ARG A 28 10.81 7.18 0.22
C ARG A 28 9.75 6.59 1.12
N LEU A 29 8.81 7.42 1.52
CA LEU A 29 7.63 6.93 2.21
C LEU A 29 6.84 6.04 1.25
N PRO A 30 6.32 4.89 1.71
CA PRO A 30 5.50 4.06 0.85
C PRO A 30 4.27 4.82 0.39
N ASP A 31 3.91 4.65 -0.89
CA ASP A 31 2.69 5.19 -1.44
C ASP A 31 1.60 4.12 -1.32
N PRO A 32 0.62 4.30 -0.43
CA PRO A 32 -0.41 3.29 -0.23
C PRO A 32 -1.22 3.00 -1.48
N ARG A 33 -1.45 4.00 -2.32
CA ARG A 33 -2.18 3.80 -3.57
C ARG A 33 -1.38 2.96 -4.56
N ALA A 34 -0.11 3.29 -4.75
CA ALA A 34 0.75 2.53 -5.65
C ALA A 34 0.93 1.09 -5.18
N ASP A 35 1.06 0.88 -3.87
CA ASP A 35 1.18 -0.45 -3.29
C ASP A 35 -0.08 -1.28 -3.51
N PHE A 36 -1.25 -0.67 -3.31
CA PHE A 36 -2.52 -1.34 -3.53
C PHE A 36 -2.68 -1.75 -4.99
N VAL A 37 -2.44 -0.83 -5.93
CA VAL A 37 -2.55 -1.10 -7.36
C VAL A 37 -1.59 -2.21 -7.77
N ARG A 38 -0.36 -2.18 -7.25
CA ARG A 38 0.64 -3.20 -7.57
C ARG A 38 0.22 -4.60 -7.11
N GLN A 39 -0.45 -4.70 -5.97
CA GLN A 39 -0.94 -5.99 -5.47
C GLN A 39 -2.21 -6.45 -6.20
N CYS A 40 -3.06 -5.52 -6.56
CA CYS A 40 -4.36 -5.80 -7.18
C CYS A 40 -4.23 -6.12 -8.68
N ALA A 41 -3.44 -5.35 -9.42
CA ALA A 41 -3.38 -5.44 -10.87
C ALA A 41 -3.08 -6.84 -11.42
N PRO A 42 -2.17 -7.64 -10.84
CA PRO A 42 -1.92 -8.98 -11.34
C PRO A 42 -3.15 -9.88 -11.37
N HIS A 43 -4.10 -9.67 -10.47
CA HIS A 43 -5.34 -10.46 -10.43
C HIS A 43 -6.33 -10.06 -11.51
N MET A 44 -6.10 -8.90 -12.14
CA MET A 44 -6.95 -8.37 -13.20
C MET A 44 -6.46 -8.76 -14.60
N LEU A 45 -5.23 -9.24 -14.72
CA LEU A 45 -4.65 -9.60 -16.00
C LEU A 45 -5.46 -10.69 -16.71
N GLY A 46 -5.71 -10.48 -18.00
CA GLY A 46 -6.50 -11.41 -18.80
C GLY A 46 -8.01 -11.32 -18.59
N ARG A 47 -8.46 -10.51 -17.63
CA ARG A 47 -9.88 -10.31 -17.33
C ARG A 47 -10.36 -8.93 -17.74
N TRP A 48 -9.51 -7.92 -17.59
CA TRP A 48 -9.85 -6.52 -17.86
C TRP A 48 -8.76 -5.87 -18.68
N ALA A 49 -9.16 -4.94 -19.55
CA ALA A 49 -8.25 -4.28 -20.48
C ALA A 49 -7.27 -3.33 -19.79
N HIS A 50 -7.67 -2.75 -18.66
CA HIS A 50 -6.89 -1.73 -17.94
C HIS A 50 -6.77 -2.07 -16.46
N PRO A 51 -5.97 -3.10 -16.09
CA PRO A 51 -5.92 -3.58 -14.70
C PRO A 51 -5.58 -2.52 -13.67
N GLU A 52 -4.59 -1.67 -13.96
CA GLU A 52 -4.17 -0.65 -12.98
C GLU A 52 -5.25 0.39 -12.78
N GLU A 53 -5.95 0.79 -13.83
CA GLU A 53 -7.03 1.76 -13.74
C GLU A 53 -8.23 1.20 -13.00
N VAL A 54 -8.55 -0.06 -13.21
CA VAL A 54 -9.63 -0.73 -12.48
C VAL A 54 -9.29 -0.77 -10.99
N CYS A 55 -8.08 -1.18 -10.63
CA CYS A 55 -7.65 -1.23 -9.24
C CYS A 55 -7.67 0.15 -8.57
N GLY A 56 -7.19 1.18 -9.26
CA GLY A 56 -7.26 2.54 -8.74
C GLY A 56 -8.68 3.03 -8.54
N CYS A 57 -9.57 2.72 -9.48
CA CYS A 57 -10.99 3.06 -9.38
C CYS A 57 -11.64 2.36 -8.17
N LEU A 58 -11.37 1.09 -7.97
CA LEU A 58 -11.89 0.33 -6.82
C LEU A 58 -11.42 0.93 -5.51
N LEU A 59 -10.13 1.29 -5.43
CA LEU A 59 -9.59 1.94 -4.24
C LEU A 59 -10.30 3.25 -3.95
N ASP A 60 -10.46 4.09 -4.96
CA ASP A 60 -11.06 5.41 -4.80
C ASP A 60 -12.51 5.31 -4.30
N HIS A 61 -13.28 4.37 -4.85
CA HIS A 61 -14.65 4.17 -4.39
C HIS A 61 -14.72 3.58 -2.98
N ALA A 62 -13.83 2.65 -2.65
CA ALA A 62 -13.79 2.08 -1.31
C ALA A 62 -13.52 3.17 -0.27
N VAL A 63 -12.55 4.04 -0.55
CA VAL A 63 -12.20 5.14 0.35
C VAL A 63 -13.33 6.16 0.45
N ALA A 64 -14.02 6.45 -0.65
CA ALA A 64 -15.06 7.46 -0.67
C ALA A 64 -16.37 6.98 -0.04
N ILE A 65 -16.70 5.71 -0.15
CA ILE A 65 -18.03 5.19 0.21
C ILE A 65 -18.01 4.46 1.56
N VAL A 66 -16.96 3.71 1.87
CA VAL A 66 -16.90 2.91 3.09
C VAL A 66 -16.27 3.75 4.19
N GLU A 67 -17.07 4.30 5.06
CA GLU A 67 -16.63 5.19 6.12
C GLU A 67 -15.98 4.44 7.29
N ASP A 68 -16.49 3.25 7.61
CA ASP A 68 -15.94 2.45 8.70
C ASP A 68 -14.55 1.93 8.32
N HIS A 69 -13.58 2.19 9.19
CA HIS A 69 -12.19 1.81 8.93
C HIS A 69 -12.02 0.30 8.78
N ASP A 70 -12.61 -0.50 9.65
CA ASP A 70 -12.42 -1.94 9.63
C ASP A 70 -13.05 -2.59 8.40
N LEU A 71 -14.24 -2.14 8.02
CA LEU A 71 -14.90 -2.61 6.81
C LEU A 71 -14.15 -2.18 5.55
N ARG A 72 -13.64 -0.96 5.53
CA ARG A 72 -12.85 -0.48 4.41
C ARG A 72 -11.56 -1.27 4.25
N GLU A 73 -10.84 -1.51 5.35
CA GLU A 73 -9.60 -2.28 5.30
C GLU A 73 -9.86 -3.73 4.86
N ALA A 74 -10.94 -4.35 5.34
CA ALA A 74 -11.32 -5.70 4.92
C ALA A 74 -11.66 -5.74 3.43
N LEU A 75 -12.39 -4.75 2.93
CA LEU A 75 -12.72 -4.66 1.50
C LEU A 75 -11.47 -4.47 0.65
N LEU A 76 -10.59 -3.56 1.03
CA LEU A 76 -9.35 -3.31 0.29
C LEU A 76 -8.45 -4.54 0.30
N ARG A 77 -8.39 -5.24 1.41
CA ARG A 77 -7.66 -6.50 1.49
C ARG A 77 -8.22 -7.54 0.50
N GLY A 78 -9.53 -7.69 0.48
CA GLY A 78 -10.18 -8.62 -0.45
C GLY A 78 -9.87 -8.29 -1.90
N ILE A 79 -9.95 -7.01 -2.27
CA ILE A 79 -9.64 -6.58 -3.63
C ILE A 79 -8.16 -6.82 -3.96
N SER A 80 -7.25 -6.48 -3.05
CA SER A 80 -5.82 -6.62 -3.31
C SER A 80 -5.39 -8.08 -3.42
N GLU A 81 -6.03 -8.98 -2.70
CA GLU A 81 -5.66 -10.39 -2.69
C GLU A 81 -6.35 -11.22 -3.78
N THR A 82 -7.53 -10.80 -4.22
CA THR A 82 -8.33 -11.61 -5.16
C THR A 82 -8.69 -10.88 -6.45
N GLY A 83 -8.57 -9.57 -6.48
CA GLY A 83 -9.04 -8.76 -7.59
C GLY A 83 -10.56 -8.61 -7.64
N VAL A 84 -11.26 -9.03 -6.58
CA VAL A 84 -12.72 -8.98 -6.51
C VAL A 84 -13.13 -8.25 -5.23
N PRO A 85 -14.09 -7.32 -5.30
CA PRO A 85 -14.63 -6.69 -4.09
C PRO A 85 -15.27 -7.73 -3.19
N THR A 86 -14.59 -8.06 -2.11
CA THR A 86 -15.07 -9.06 -1.15
C THR A 86 -14.66 -8.63 0.26
N ILE A 87 -15.50 -8.94 1.23
CA ILE A 87 -15.24 -8.68 2.65
C ILE A 87 -15.40 -9.99 3.40
N GLU A 88 -14.27 -10.58 3.77
CA GLU A 88 -14.30 -11.81 4.55
C GLU A 88 -14.76 -11.55 5.97
N THR A 89 -15.69 -12.35 6.45
CA THR A 89 -16.27 -12.18 7.79
C THR A 89 -15.19 -12.20 8.87
N GLU A 90 -14.20 -13.06 8.72
CA GLU A 90 -13.12 -13.21 9.69
C GLU A 90 -12.22 -11.99 9.82
N TRP A 91 -12.24 -11.08 8.83
CA TRP A 91 -11.43 -9.86 8.87
C TRP A 91 -12.17 -8.68 9.52
N VAL A 92 -13.43 -8.89 9.90
CA VAL A 92 -14.27 -7.84 10.48
C VAL A 92 -14.55 -8.18 11.93
N PRO A 93 -14.38 -7.21 12.86
CA PRO A 93 -14.71 -7.45 14.27
C PRO A 93 -16.15 -7.92 14.43
N PRO A 94 -16.42 -8.82 15.39
CA PRO A 94 -17.75 -9.37 15.58
C PRO A 94 -18.86 -8.33 15.70
N ALA A 95 -18.57 -7.20 16.33
CA ALA A 95 -19.56 -6.13 16.52
C ALA A 95 -19.96 -5.44 15.22
N LYS A 96 -19.19 -5.62 14.14
CA LYS A 96 -19.43 -4.94 12.84
C LYS A 96 -19.83 -5.91 11.73
N GLN A 97 -19.89 -7.19 11.99
CA GLN A 97 -20.18 -8.18 10.96
C GLN A 97 -21.57 -8.01 10.35
N SER A 98 -22.53 -7.48 11.11
CA SER A 98 -23.86 -7.20 10.59
C SER A 98 -23.85 -6.07 9.55
N GLU A 99 -22.79 -5.29 9.46
CA GLU A 99 -22.67 -4.18 8.51
C GLU A 99 -22.05 -4.62 7.18
N ILE A 100 -21.58 -5.86 7.06
CA ILE A 100 -20.97 -6.37 5.83
C ILE A 100 -21.96 -6.33 4.66
N GLY A 101 -23.16 -6.86 4.86
CA GLY A 101 -24.20 -6.86 3.82
C GLY A 101 -24.57 -5.47 3.34
N PRO A 102 -24.94 -4.55 4.25
CA PRO A 102 -25.22 -3.16 3.86
C PRO A 102 -24.06 -2.47 3.14
N THR A 103 -22.82 -2.77 3.52
CA THR A 103 -21.63 -2.22 2.86
C THR A 103 -21.55 -2.72 1.42
N PHE A 104 -21.76 -4.01 1.19
CA PHE A 104 -21.81 -4.55 -0.17
C PHE A 104 -22.88 -3.87 -1.02
N THR A 105 -24.02 -3.60 -0.45
CA THR A 105 -25.09 -2.91 -1.17
C THR A 105 -24.66 -1.51 -1.63
N LYS A 106 -23.92 -0.80 -0.78
CA LYS A 106 -23.43 0.55 -1.12
C LYS A 106 -22.39 0.55 -2.21
N ILE A 107 -21.50 -0.45 -2.23
CA ILE A 107 -20.36 -0.44 -3.15
C ILE A 107 -20.63 -1.22 -4.45
N ALA A 108 -21.71 -1.97 -4.53
CA ALA A 108 -21.95 -2.87 -5.65
C ALA A 108 -21.95 -2.14 -7.00
N LYS A 109 -22.74 -1.08 -7.13
CA LYS A 109 -22.85 -0.35 -8.39
C LYS A 109 -21.55 0.38 -8.76
N PRO A 110 -20.93 1.16 -7.86
CA PRO A 110 -19.67 1.82 -8.18
C PRO A 110 -18.56 0.86 -8.56
N THR A 111 -18.41 -0.25 -7.84
CA THR A 111 -17.34 -1.22 -8.15
C THR A 111 -17.58 -1.91 -9.46
N LEU A 112 -18.83 -2.22 -9.79
CA LEU A 112 -19.17 -2.79 -11.09
C LEU A 112 -18.83 -1.82 -12.22
N GLN A 113 -19.10 -0.53 -12.04
CA GLN A 113 -18.75 0.50 -13.02
C GLN A 113 -17.25 0.58 -13.24
N CYS A 114 -16.44 0.42 -12.19
CA CYS A 114 -14.99 0.41 -12.31
C CYS A 114 -14.51 -0.68 -13.28
N MET A 115 -15.15 -1.84 -13.27
CA MET A 115 -14.74 -2.98 -14.10
C MET A 115 -15.02 -2.74 -15.58
N PHE A 116 -16.07 -2.00 -15.90
CA PHE A 116 -16.44 -1.72 -17.29
C PHE A 116 -15.93 -0.38 -17.79
N ASP A 117 -15.85 0.61 -16.93
CA ASP A 117 -15.42 1.96 -17.32
C ASP A 117 -14.67 2.63 -16.18
N PRO A 118 -13.39 2.25 -15.96
CA PRO A 118 -12.62 2.77 -14.83
C PRO A 118 -12.30 4.25 -14.91
N ALA A 119 -12.48 4.88 -16.07
CA ALA A 119 -12.21 6.31 -16.23
C ALA A 119 -13.36 7.18 -15.72
N LYS A 120 -14.50 6.60 -15.36
CA LYS A 120 -15.64 7.30 -14.80
C LYS A 120 -15.83 6.91 -13.34
#